data_3f8cef12a42f8ac5b29b559b0b23c488
#
_entry.id   3f8cef12a42f8ac5b29b559b0b23c488
#
_cell.length_a   1.000
_cell.length_b   1.000
_cell.length_c   1.000
_cell.angle_alpha   90.00
_cell.angle_beta   90.00
_cell.angle_gamma   90.00
#
_symmetry.space_group_name_H-M   'P 1'
#
loop_
_entity.id
_entity.type
_entity.pdbx_description
1 polymer ?
#
loop_
_entity_poly.entity_id
_entity_poly.type
_entity_poly.pdbx_seq_one_letter_code
_entity_poly.pdbx_strand_id
1 'polypeptide(L)'
;VTAQFPPNGFEIGDSFYIREVPVEQDPFRRYVGVCAPGQSVKTALLRVYSIILQSTYNLSMDDEYKDVIDPYYSLVGYYNSIRELGGAVRLLQDDIPDRIQRIKKRYGMSKQRFLNHKVEITSRMSSYDIPKKLSQLETPYTDRNCLDTAIATNMIAVGMDVDRLGLMVVTGQPKQNSEYIQATSRIGRSYPG
;
A
#
# COMPACT_ATOMS: atom_id res chain seq x y z
N VAL A 1 30.65 7.24 20.92
CA VAL A 1 30.09 6.17 20.08
C VAL A 1 28.91 6.77 19.36
N THR A 2 29.02 6.96 18.05
CA THR A 2 27.91 7.49 17.23
C THR A 2 27.11 6.29 16.77
N ALA A 3 25.90 6.11 17.31
CA ALA A 3 24.98 5.11 16.79
C ALA A 3 24.39 5.64 15.47
N GLN A 4 24.66 5.00 14.36
CA GLN A 4 24.08 5.32 13.07
C GLN A 4 22.76 4.54 12.92
N PHE A 5 21.68 5.27 12.69
CA PHE A 5 20.35 4.71 12.48
C PHE A 5 19.69 5.37 11.26
N PRO A 6 19.19 4.60 10.28
CA PRO A 6 19.30 3.14 10.15
C PRO A 6 20.73 2.69 9.87
N PRO A 7 21.11 1.42 10.14
CA PRO A 7 22.41 0.90 9.80
C PRO A 7 22.66 1.05 8.29
N ASN A 8 23.93 1.22 7.91
CA ASN A 8 24.32 1.26 6.51
C ASN A 8 23.84 -0.03 5.82
N GLY A 9 23.30 0.06 4.61
CA GLY A 9 22.81 -1.08 3.87
C GLY A 9 23.87 -2.16 3.52
N PHE A 10 25.13 -1.94 3.92
CA PHE A 10 26.25 -2.88 3.80
C PHE A 10 26.58 -3.60 5.10
N GLU A 11 26.04 -3.17 6.21
CA GLU A 11 26.26 -3.80 7.51
C GLU A 11 25.07 -4.70 7.83
N ILE A 12 25.31 -6.00 7.82
CA ILE A 12 24.37 -7.01 8.29
C ILE A 12 24.65 -7.19 9.78
N GLY A 13 23.68 -6.84 10.62
CA GLY A 13 23.81 -7.11 12.05
C GLY A 13 23.08 -6.13 12.96
N ASP A 14 23.12 -6.48 14.22
CA ASP A 14 22.47 -5.74 15.29
C ASP A 14 23.15 -4.40 15.55
N SER A 15 22.36 -3.34 15.70
CA SER A 15 22.82 -2.08 16.29
C SER A 15 22.48 -2.04 17.77
N PHE A 16 22.97 -1.01 18.49
CA PHE A 16 22.71 -0.89 19.93
C PHE A 16 21.21 -0.89 20.29
N TYR A 17 20.35 -0.38 19.40
CA TYR A 17 18.90 -0.25 19.63
C TYR A 17 18.05 -1.16 18.75
N ILE A 18 18.63 -1.88 17.80
CA ILE A 18 17.90 -2.71 16.82
C ILE A 18 18.59 -4.04 16.71
N ARG A 19 17.79 -5.08 16.80
CA ARG A 19 18.18 -6.45 16.46
C ARG A 19 17.43 -6.90 15.22
N GLU A 20 18.16 -7.55 14.33
CA GLU A 20 17.58 -8.20 13.17
C GLU A 20 17.04 -9.58 13.56
N VAL A 21 15.77 -9.82 13.28
CA VAL A 21 15.20 -11.16 13.42
C VAL A 21 15.31 -11.87 12.08
N PRO A 22 15.85 -13.10 12.03
CA PRO A 22 15.90 -13.87 10.80
C PRO A 22 14.52 -14.04 10.17
N VAL A 23 14.47 -13.94 8.84
CA VAL A 23 13.21 -14.04 8.05
C VAL A 23 12.47 -15.36 8.29
N GLU A 24 13.22 -16.42 8.61
CA GLU A 24 12.68 -17.75 8.93
C GLU A 24 11.94 -17.80 10.28
N GLN A 25 12.29 -16.89 11.18
CA GLN A 25 11.66 -16.82 12.52
C GLN A 25 10.44 -15.91 12.52
N ASP A 26 10.52 -14.78 11.82
CA ASP A 26 9.44 -13.82 11.77
C ASP A 26 9.51 -12.99 10.47
N PRO A 27 8.83 -13.41 9.40
CA PRO A 27 8.80 -12.68 8.14
C PRO A 27 7.91 -11.44 8.29
N PHE A 28 8.51 -10.25 8.29
CA PHE A 28 7.77 -9.01 8.44
C PHE A 28 7.37 -8.39 7.11
N ARG A 29 8.23 -7.58 6.52
CA ARG A 29 7.94 -6.80 5.33
C ARG A 29 8.76 -7.26 4.15
N ARG A 30 8.10 -7.44 3.02
CA ARG A 30 8.78 -7.70 1.75
C ARG A 30 8.77 -6.43 0.90
N TYR A 31 9.94 -5.92 0.59
CA TYR A 31 10.10 -4.77 -0.30
C TYR A 31 10.35 -5.26 -1.73
N VAL A 32 9.46 -4.89 -2.65
CA VAL A 32 9.56 -5.26 -4.06
C VAL A 32 9.79 -4.01 -4.89
N GLY A 33 10.97 -3.89 -5.50
CA GLY A 33 11.29 -2.81 -6.43
C GLY A 33 10.70 -3.08 -7.82
N VAL A 34 9.83 -2.19 -8.30
CA VAL A 34 9.31 -2.24 -9.66
C VAL A 34 10.01 -1.19 -10.52
N CYS A 35 10.93 -1.64 -11.37
CA CYS A 35 11.61 -0.79 -12.33
C CYS A 35 11.00 -1.02 -13.72
N ALA A 36 10.56 0.05 -14.36
CA ALA A 36 9.90 -0.01 -15.67
C ALA A 36 10.61 0.94 -16.67
N PRO A 37 11.84 0.61 -17.09
CA PRO A 37 12.59 1.43 -18.05
C PRO A 37 11.82 1.55 -19.37
N GLY A 38 11.81 2.75 -19.94
CA GLY A 38 11.09 3.04 -21.19
C GLY A 38 9.57 3.17 -21.05
N GLN A 39 9.02 3.11 -19.83
CA GLN A 39 7.60 3.35 -19.56
C GLN A 39 7.41 4.61 -18.72
N SER A 40 6.29 5.31 -18.90
CA SER A 40 5.93 6.40 -18.00
C SER A 40 5.56 5.87 -16.61
N VAL A 41 5.82 6.65 -15.58
CA VAL A 41 5.40 6.34 -14.20
C VAL A 41 3.89 6.06 -14.15
N LYS A 42 3.10 6.83 -14.90
CA LYS A 42 1.65 6.62 -15.02
C LYS A 42 1.33 5.20 -15.52
N THR A 43 2.02 4.73 -16.57
CA THR A 43 1.81 3.39 -17.13
C THR A 43 2.22 2.30 -16.16
N ALA A 44 3.34 2.48 -15.46
CA ALA A 44 3.79 1.54 -14.43
C ALA A 44 2.77 1.43 -13.28
N LEU A 45 2.33 2.57 -12.74
CA LEU A 45 1.30 2.61 -11.70
C LEU A 45 0.00 1.94 -12.14
N LEU A 46 -0.49 2.27 -13.33
CA LEU A 46 -1.69 1.65 -13.89
C LEU A 46 -1.59 0.12 -13.90
N ARG A 47 -0.44 -0.42 -14.28
CA ARG A 47 -0.20 -1.87 -14.31
C ARG A 47 -0.12 -2.47 -12.91
N VAL A 48 0.67 -1.87 -12.03
CA VAL A 48 0.88 -2.35 -10.66
C VAL A 48 -0.43 -2.37 -9.88
N TYR A 49 -1.15 -1.24 -9.86
CA TYR A 49 -2.42 -1.15 -9.14
C TYR A 49 -3.46 -2.12 -9.68
N SER A 50 -3.61 -2.21 -11.00
CA SER A 50 -4.61 -3.09 -11.60
C SER A 50 -4.35 -4.57 -11.29
N ILE A 51 -3.07 -4.98 -11.30
CA ILE A 51 -2.69 -6.37 -11.00
C ILE A 51 -2.91 -6.64 -9.52
N ILE A 52 -2.38 -5.81 -8.62
CA ILE A 52 -2.48 -6.01 -7.19
C ILE A 52 -3.95 -6.07 -6.76
N LEU A 53 -4.75 -5.06 -7.14
CA LEU A 53 -6.16 -4.99 -6.76
C LEU A 53 -6.98 -6.16 -7.30
N GLN A 54 -6.74 -6.60 -8.52
CA GLN A 54 -7.45 -7.76 -9.07
C GLN A 54 -6.98 -9.06 -8.43
N SER A 55 -5.68 -9.21 -8.15
CA SER A 55 -5.13 -10.42 -7.54
C SER A 55 -5.63 -10.61 -6.11
N THR A 56 -5.62 -9.56 -5.29
CA THR A 56 -6.16 -9.64 -3.92
C THR A 56 -7.66 -9.96 -3.91
N TYR A 57 -8.41 -9.44 -4.88
CA TYR A 57 -9.82 -9.79 -5.05
C TYR A 57 -10.01 -11.27 -5.45
N ASN A 58 -9.17 -11.79 -6.33
CA ASN A 58 -9.25 -13.21 -6.71
C ASN A 58 -8.95 -14.12 -5.51
N LEU A 59 -7.89 -13.78 -4.74
CA LEU A 59 -7.52 -14.52 -3.53
C LEU A 59 -8.62 -14.45 -2.45
N SER A 60 -9.35 -13.36 -2.34
CA SER A 60 -10.47 -13.25 -1.39
C SER A 60 -11.65 -14.16 -1.71
N MET A 61 -11.70 -14.71 -2.93
CA MET A 61 -12.72 -15.68 -3.34
C MET A 61 -12.26 -17.14 -3.25
N ASP A 62 -10.99 -17.35 -2.95
CA ASP A 62 -10.39 -18.66 -2.80
C ASP A 62 -10.48 -19.08 -1.33
N ASP A 63 -11.04 -20.25 -1.09
CA ASP A 63 -11.25 -20.79 0.25
C ASP A 63 -9.93 -20.97 1.03
N GLU A 64 -8.80 -21.14 0.33
CA GLU A 64 -7.47 -21.27 0.94
C GLU A 64 -6.99 -19.94 1.54
N TYR A 65 -7.33 -18.81 0.92
CA TYR A 65 -6.77 -17.49 1.28
C TYR A 65 -7.74 -16.54 1.96
N LYS A 66 -9.04 -16.84 1.96
CA LYS A 66 -10.08 -15.93 2.46
C LYS A 66 -9.87 -15.48 3.92
N ASP A 67 -9.28 -16.32 4.75
CA ASP A 67 -9.08 -16.03 6.17
C ASP A 67 -7.80 -15.19 6.43
N VAL A 68 -6.88 -15.13 5.46
CA VAL A 68 -5.60 -14.43 5.59
C VAL A 68 -5.47 -13.21 4.66
N ILE A 69 -6.42 -13.00 3.75
CA ILE A 69 -6.35 -11.95 2.74
C ILE A 69 -6.68 -10.55 3.26
N ASP A 70 -7.35 -10.45 4.40
CA ASP A 70 -7.86 -9.18 4.91
C ASP A 70 -6.82 -8.05 4.97
N PRO A 71 -5.59 -8.27 5.50
CA PRO A 71 -4.56 -7.24 5.52
C PRO A 71 -4.15 -6.71 4.16
N TYR A 72 -4.27 -7.52 3.12
CA TYR A 72 -3.83 -7.22 1.76
C TYR A 72 -4.95 -6.74 0.85
N TYR A 73 -6.20 -6.75 1.34
CA TYR A 73 -7.35 -6.38 0.51
C TYR A 73 -7.39 -4.89 0.21
N SER A 74 -7.08 -4.04 1.19
CA SER A 74 -7.01 -2.58 1.02
C SER A 74 -5.61 -2.16 0.59
N LEU A 75 -5.50 -1.45 -0.53
CA LEU A 75 -4.22 -0.96 -1.04
C LEU A 75 -3.97 0.48 -0.58
N VAL A 76 -2.86 0.69 0.11
CA VAL A 76 -2.38 2.03 0.46
C VAL A 76 -1.41 2.54 -0.61
N GLY A 77 -1.68 3.71 -1.16
CA GLY A 77 -0.79 4.39 -2.11
C GLY A 77 -0.11 5.60 -1.47
N TYR A 78 1.21 5.62 -1.47
CA TYR A 78 1.99 6.76 -0.98
C TYR A 78 2.59 7.56 -2.12
N TYR A 79 2.46 8.89 -2.04
CA TYR A 79 2.93 9.85 -3.04
C TYR A 79 3.74 10.98 -2.41
N ASN A 80 4.81 11.39 -3.06
CA ASN A 80 5.69 12.45 -2.56
C ASN A 80 5.09 13.86 -2.69
N SER A 81 4.07 14.02 -3.51
CA SER A 81 3.42 15.31 -3.73
C SER A 81 1.93 15.19 -3.98
N ILE A 82 1.20 16.26 -3.64
CA ILE A 82 -0.24 16.38 -3.93
C ILE A 82 -0.50 16.33 -5.45
N ARG A 83 0.43 16.80 -6.27
CA ARG A 83 0.31 16.77 -7.74
C ARG A 83 0.34 15.33 -8.26
N GLU A 84 1.27 14.52 -7.78
CA GLU A 84 1.35 13.10 -8.15
C GLU A 84 0.11 12.33 -7.68
N LEU A 85 -0.31 12.60 -6.44
CA LEU A 85 -1.52 12.02 -5.87
C LEU A 85 -2.76 12.37 -6.72
N GLY A 86 -2.93 13.62 -7.15
CA GLY A 86 -4.03 14.02 -8.04
C GLY A 86 -4.04 13.27 -9.37
N GLY A 87 -2.87 12.93 -9.91
CA GLY A 87 -2.74 12.04 -11.06
C GLY A 87 -3.23 10.62 -10.77
N ALA A 88 -2.91 10.10 -9.58
CA ALA A 88 -3.36 8.77 -9.15
C ALA A 88 -4.87 8.69 -8.88
N VAL A 89 -5.48 9.75 -8.37
CA VAL A 89 -6.95 9.83 -8.23
C VAL A 89 -7.63 9.56 -9.56
N ARG A 90 -7.20 10.23 -10.63
CA ARG A 90 -7.76 10.03 -11.97
C ARG A 90 -7.54 8.60 -12.48
N LEU A 91 -6.35 8.03 -12.25
CA LEU A 91 -6.09 6.63 -12.59
C LEU A 91 -7.05 5.68 -11.89
N LEU A 92 -7.31 5.90 -10.60
CA LEU A 92 -8.22 5.08 -9.80
C LEU A 92 -9.69 5.24 -10.21
N GLN A 93 -10.06 6.40 -10.75
CA GLN A 93 -11.42 6.67 -11.21
C GLN A 93 -11.73 5.99 -12.54
N ASP A 94 -10.81 6.08 -13.49
CA ASP A 94 -11.05 5.75 -14.89
C ASP A 94 -10.15 4.60 -15.40
N ASP A 95 -8.85 4.83 -15.47
CA ASP A 95 -7.92 3.97 -16.20
C ASP A 95 -7.72 2.58 -15.53
N ILE A 96 -7.70 2.51 -14.19
CA ILE A 96 -7.49 1.27 -13.45
C ILE A 96 -8.72 0.34 -13.55
N PRO A 97 -9.96 0.80 -13.34
CA PRO A 97 -11.15 -0.02 -13.57
C PRO A 97 -11.22 -0.59 -15.00
N ASP A 98 -10.96 0.24 -16.00
CA ASP A 98 -10.93 -0.19 -17.41
C ASP A 98 -9.86 -1.26 -17.66
N ARG A 99 -8.69 -1.09 -17.05
CA ARG A 99 -7.63 -2.08 -17.18
C ARG A 99 -7.98 -3.39 -16.46
N ILE A 100 -8.57 -3.34 -15.29
CA ILE A 100 -9.05 -4.53 -14.57
C ILE A 100 -10.05 -5.30 -15.45
N GLN A 101 -10.96 -4.60 -16.11
CA GLN A 101 -11.90 -5.22 -17.05
C GLN A 101 -11.19 -5.91 -18.22
N ARG A 102 -10.15 -5.29 -18.78
CA ARG A 102 -9.33 -5.88 -19.85
C ARG A 102 -8.55 -7.10 -19.37
N ILE A 103 -7.98 -7.04 -18.14
CA ILE A 103 -7.30 -8.17 -17.51
C ILE A 103 -8.26 -9.34 -17.35
N LYS A 104 -9.46 -9.09 -16.81
CA LYS A 104 -10.51 -10.10 -16.68
C LYS A 104 -10.79 -10.80 -18.01
N LYS A 105 -11.03 -10.03 -19.07
CA LYS A 105 -11.31 -10.58 -20.40
C LYS A 105 -10.12 -11.39 -20.94
N ARG A 106 -8.91 -10.86 -20.81
CA ARG A 106 -7.69 -11.50 -21.34
C ARG A 106 -7.36 -12.83 -20.69
N TYR A 107 -7.58 -12.95 -19.38
CA TYR A 107 -7.25 -14.15 -18.61
C TYR A 107 -8.46 -15.01 -18.28
N GLY A 108 -9.64 -14.73 -18.85
CA GLY A 108 -10.85 -15.54 -18.67
C GLY A 108 -11.34 -15.59 -17.21
N MET A 109 -11.10 -14.54 -16.42
CA MET A 109 -11.48 -14.51 -15.01
C MET A 109 -13.00 -14.40 -14.87
N SER A 110 -13.58 -15.11 -13.91
CA SER A 110 -15.04 -15.14 -13.67
C SER A 110 -15.57 -13.79 -13.20
N LYS A 111 -14.85 -13.11 -12.31
CA LYS A 111 -15.27 -11.84 -11.70
C LYS A 111 -14.17 -10.78 -11.82
N GLN A 112 -14.56 -9.51 -11.75
CA GLN A 112 -13.66 -8.38 -11.66
C GLN A 112 -13.88 -7.64 -10.35
N ARG A 113 -12.83 -7.00 -9.83
CA ARG A 113 -12.94 -6.10 -8.70
C ARG A 113 -13.52 -4.76 -9.15
N PHE A 114 -14.50 -4.27 -8.43
CA PHE A 114 -15.02 -2.92 -8.56
C PHE A 114 -14.41 -2.06 -7.44
N LEU A 115 -13.97 -0.86 -7.79
CA LEU A 115 -13.34 0.09 -6.85
C LEU A 115 -14.39 1.13 -6.42
N ASN A 116 -15.21 0.78 -5.43
CA ASN A 116 -16.32 1.60 -4.98
C ASN A 116 -15.90 2.58 -3.86
N HIS A 117 -14.99 2.15 -3.00
CA HIS A 117 -14.62 2.86 -1.80
C HIS A 117 -13.16 3.30 -1.85
N LYS A 118 -12.94 4.57 -2.16
CA LYS A 118 -11.62 5.20 -2.27
C LYS A 118 -11.54 6.40 -1.36
N VAL A 119 -10.42 6.56 -0.69
CA VAL A 119 -10.18 7.71 0.19
C VAL A 119 -8.85 8.39 -0.17
N GLU A 120 -8.89 9.71 -0.15
CA GLU A 120 -7.70 10.56 -0.27
C GLU A 120 -7.38 11.14 1.11
N ILE A 121 -6.13 10.98 1.56
CA ILE A 121 -5.65 11.49 2.86
C ILE A 121 -4.51 12.47 2.58
N THR A 122 -4.81 13.76 2.66
CA THR A 122 -3.87 14.84 2.37
C THR A 122 -3.89 15.91 3.45
N SER A 123 -2.87 16.76 3.46
CA SER A 123 -2.80 17.92 4.34
C SER A 123 -3.93 18.94 4.15
N ARG A 124 -4.74 18.80 3.11
CA ARG A 124 -5.93 19.64 2.86
C ARG A 124 -7.14 19.17 3.64
N MET A 125 -7.12 17.96 4.19
CA MET A 125 -8.20 17.47 5.02
C MET A 125 -8.22 18.17 6.36
N SER A 126 -9.43 18.37 6.87
CA SER A 126 -9.63 18.85 8.22
C SER A 126 -9.10 17.83 9.24
N SER A 127 -8.48 18.32 10.33
CA SER A 127 -8.02 17.47 11.43
C SER A 127 -9.13 16.62 12.04
N TYR A 128 -10.37 17.04 11.90
CA TYR A 128 -11.57 16.33 12.35
C TYR A 128 -11.91 15.12 11.46
N ASP A 129 -11.67 15.23 10.15
CA ASP A 129 -12.02 14.19 9.19
C ASP A 129 -10.98 13.06 9.12
N ILE A 130 -9.71 13.36 9.44
CA ILE A 130 -8.61 12.38 9.40
C ILE A 130 -8.90 11.14 10.25
N PRO A 131 -9.24 11.24 11.55
CA PRO A 131 -9.53 10.07 12.37
C PRO A 131 -10.68 9.23 11.82
N LYS A 132 -11.73 9.88 11.30
CA LYS A 132 -12.87 9.21 10.69
C LYS A 132 -12.47 8.41 9.44
N LYS A 133 -11.54 8.94 8.63
CA LYS A 133 -11.03 8.23 7.45
C LYS A 133 -10.08 7.10 7.83
N LEU A 134 -9.30 7.28 8.89
CA LEU A 134 -8.45 6.22 9.40
C LEU A 134 -9.27 5.07 9.98
N SER A 135 -10.33 5.35 10.72
CA SER A 135 -11.22 4.29 11.23
C SER A 135 -11.91 3.50 10.10
N GLN A 136 -12.14 4.10 8.94
CA GLN A 136 -12.63 3.39 7.77
C GLN A 136 -11.61 2.37 7.22
N LEU A 137 -10.31 2.59 7.41
CA LEU A 137 -9.26 1.63 7.03
C LEU A 137 -9.22 0.39 7.93
N GLU A 138 -9.78 0.45 9.13
CA GLU A 138 -9.91 -0.69 10.03
C GLU A 138 -11.05 -1.64 9.63
N THR A 139 -11.93 -1.20 8.73
CA THR A 139 -13.07 -1.99 8.27
C THR A 139 -12.60 -3.21 7.50
N PRO A 140 -12.95 -4.45 7.93
CA PRO A 140 -12.49 -5.68 7.29
C PRO A 140 -13.09 -5.85 5.89
N TYR A 141 -12.43 -6.64 5.04
CA TYR A 141 -12.86 -6.84 3.65
C TYR A 141 -14.23 -7.52 3.49
N THR A 142 -14.70 -8.19 4.52
CA THR A 142 -16.03 -8.81 4.56
C THR A 142 -17.16 -7.79 4.69
N ASP A 143 -16.86 -6.58 5.15
CA ASP A 143 -17.83 -5.49 5.22
C ASP A 143 -17.94 -4.77 3.88
N ARG A 144 -19.17 -4.43 3.49
CA ARG A 144 -19.45 -3.72 2.22
C ARG A 144 -18.85 -2.30 2.16
N ASN A 145 -18.52 -1.71 3.31
CA ASN A 145 -17.91 -0.39 3.41
C ASN A 145 -16.38 -0.44 3.47
N CYS A 146 -15.77 -1.62 3.32
CA CYS A 146 -14.32 -1.76 3.28
C CYS A 146 -13.73 -0.89 2.17
N LEU A 147 -12.65 -0.19 2.50
CA LEU A 147 -11.94 0.63 1.52
C LEU A 147 -11.16 -0.25 0.53
N ASP A 148 -11.33 0.01 -0.75
CA ASP A 148 -10.51 -0.61 -1.80
C ASP A 148 -9.12 -0.01 -1.83
N THR A 149 -9.05 1.33 -1.75
CA THR A 149 -7.77 2.05 -1.79
C THR A 149 -7.78 3.28 -0.90
N ALA A 150 -6.66 3.53 -0.24
CA ALA A 150 -6.35 4.79 0.40
C ALA A 150 -5.11 5.38 -0.24
N ILE A 151 -5.19 6.60 -0.76
CA ILE A 151 -4.04 7.28 -1.34
C ILE A 151 -3.68 8.50 -0.51
N ALA A 152 -2.39 8.66 -0.22
CA ALA A 152 -1.96 9.71 0.68
C ALA A 152 -0.57 10.27 0.33
N THR A 153 -0.29 11.45 0.87
CA THR A 153 1.04 12.05 0.88
C THR A 153 1.69 11.85 2.27
N ASN A 154 2.78 12.52 2.55
CA ASN A 154 3.55 12.44 3.79
C ASN A 154 2.74 12.58 5.11
N MET A 155 1.48 12.98 5.02
CA MET A 155 0.55 12.95 6.16
C MET A 155 0.33 11.55 6.74
N ILE A 156 0.56 10.48 5.99
CA ILE A 156 0.54 9.10 6.52
C ILE A 156 1.59 8.91 7.62
N ALA A 157 2.71 9.62 7.54
CA ALA A 157 3.75 9.55 8.55
C ALA A 157 3.27 10.07 9.92
N VAL A 158 2.24 10.92 9.94
CA VAL A 158 1.71 11.57 11.15
C VAL A 158 0.38 10.92 11.54
N GLY A 159 0.42 9.80 12.26
CA GLY A 159 -0.74 9.29 12.99
C GLY A 159 -1.56 8.17 12.37
N MET A 160 -1.18 7.61 11.21
CA MET A 160 -1.83 6.39 10.75
C MET A 160 -1.35 5.19 11.56
N ASP A 161 -2.19 4.71 12.43
CA ASP A 161 -1.97 3.52 13.24
C ASP A 161 -3.13 2.55 12.99
N VAL A 162 -3.02 1.85 11.87
CA VAL A 162 -4.02 0.87 11.42
C VAL A 162 -3.32 -0.48 11.28
N ASP A 163 -3.49 -1.31 12.28
CA ASP A 163 -2.79 -2.60 12.40
C ASP A 163 -3.12 -3.59 11.29
N ARG A 164 -4.31 -3.46 10.73
CA ARG A 164 -4.82 -4.35 9.70
C ARG A 164 -4.05 -4.29 8.37
N LEU A 165 -3.40 -3.18 8.04
CA LEU A 165 -2.89 -2.96 6.70
C LEU A 165 -1.56 -3.68 6.43
N GLY A 166 -1.53 -4.53 5.39
CA GLY A 166 -0.38 -5.31 4.96
C GLY A 166 0.16 -4.93 3.56
N LEU A 167 -0.49 -4.00 2.83
CA LEU A 167 -0.14 -3.74 1.43
C LEU A 167 0.01 -2.25 1.12
N MET A 168 1.18 -1.84 0.59
CA MET A 168 1.46 -0.47 0.19
C MET A 168 2.19 -0.38 -1.15
N VAL A 169 1.86 0.62 -1.93
CA VAL A 169 2.63 1.04 -3.10
C VAL A 169 3.22 2.43 -2.85
N VAL A 170 4.54 2.52 -2.82
CA VAL A 170 5.28 3.79 -2.72
C VAL A 170 5.65 4.25 -4.11
N THR A 171 5.18 5.42 -4.51
CA THR A 171 5.43 6.00 -5.83
C THR A 171 6.61 6.95 -5.79
N GLY A 172 7.74 6.50 -6.33
CA GLY A 172 9.00 7.22 -6.22
C GLY A 172 9.58 7.16 -4.80
N GLN A 173 10.89 7.35 -4.70
CA GLN A 173 11.55 7.38 -3.40
C GLN A 173 11.33 8.73 -2.73
N PRO A 174 10.91 8.78 -1.45
CA PRO A 174 10.93 10.00 -0.66
C PRO A 174 12.33 10.62 -0.61
N LYS A 175 12.39 11.94 -0.49
CA LYS A 175 13.68 12.67 -0.50
C LYS A 175 14.57 12.34 0.70
N GLN A 176 13.96 11.97 1.82
CA GLN A 176 14.66 11.65 3.05
C GLN A 176 14.43 10.18 3.42
N ASN A 177 15.48 9.51 3.86
CA ASN A 177 15.40 8.13 4.34
C ASN A 177 14.44 7.99 5.53
N SER A 178 14.44 8.98 6.42
CA SER A 178 13.53 9.03 7.57
C SER A 178 12.06 9.03 7.14
N GLU A 179 11.73 9.79 6.11
CA GLU A 179 10.36 9.83 5.54
C GLU A 179 9.98 8.48 4.94
N TYR A 180 10.91 7.86 4.18
CA TYR A 180 10.68 6.53 3.63
C TYR A 180 10.41 5.49 4.72
N ILE A 181 11.25 5.46 5.76
CA ILE A 181 11.10 4.54 6.90
C ILE A 181 9.78 4.80 7.63
N GLN A 182 9.46 6.06 7.92
CA GLN A 182 8.22 6.42 8.62
C GLN A 182 6.97 6.05 7.82
N ALA A 183 6.98 6.21 6.50
CA ALA A 183 5.85 5.83 5.64
C ALA A 183 5.69 4.31 5.58
N THR A 184 6.76 3.57 5.25
CA THR A 184 6.69 2.12 5.06
C THR A 184 6.51 1.36 6.37
N SER A 185 6.97 1.89 7.51
CA SER A 185 6.77 1.27 8.83
C SER A 185 5.31 1.28 9.32
N ARG A 186 4.41 1.96 8.62
CA ARG A 186 2.99 2.01 8.96
C ARG A 186 2.20 0.80 8.44
N ILE A 187 2.80 0.01 7.58
CA ILE A 187 2.20 -1.18 6.97
C ILE A 187 2.92 -2.43 7.45
N GLY A 188 2.20 -3.54 7.57
CA GLY A 188 2.78 -4.82 8.00
C GLY A 188 3.28 -4.78 9.43
N ARG A 189 2.48 -4.26 10.37
CA ARG A 189 2.81 -4.22 11.80
C ARG A 189 2.37 -5.47 12.52
N SER A 190 1.12 -5.84 12.34
CA SER A 190 0.49 -7.02 12.97
C SER A 190 0.43 -8.20 12.02
N TYR A 191 0.62 -7.98 10.74
CA TYR A 191 0.64 -8.99 9.68
C TYR A 191 1.85 -8.78 8.79
N PRO A 192 2.42 -9.82 8.19
CA PRO A 192 3.49 -9.69 7.20
C PRO A 192 3.10 -8.73 6.08
N GLY A 193 4.00 -7.81 5.72
CA GLY A 193 3.72 -6.74 4.72
C GLY A 193 4.58 -6.83 3.47
#